data_15645b9ab1f704e900220e8b5e7496d9
#
_entry.id   15645b9ab1f704e900220e8b5e7496d9
#
_cell.length_a   1.000
_cell.length_b   1.000
_cell.length_c   1.000
_cell.angle_alpha   90.00
_cell.angle_beta   90.00
_cell.angle_gamma   90.00
#
_symmetry.space_group_name_H-M   'P 1'
#
loop_
_entity.id
_entity.type
_entity.pdbx_description
1 polymer ?
#
loop_
_entity_poly.entity_id
_entity_poly.type
_entity_poly.pdbx_seq_one_letter_code
_entity_poly.pdbx_strand_id
1 'polypeptide(L)'
;MNPADFHSVAPGSVSACLVARHEEAVIERCLASLDGVVDEIVFVHDGECEDRTLEIAERHGCRIFVRPLVGHAEASTVFAYQQARGEWILSLDADEYLSDQLRQGLGELTRNREINGYELLWPRWNGERYITEKGPYKLALFRRASLHLVGLIHGIEQVDPPTRKVELRLEHRPEYNNAALATVLTKWRRWARINAREFLMPFAELPKFNWTGSSDWPSRRRILNRLSPLLFLPYVPVVFLVNLWREREAYGIWENARMALYQGIYAGMVQLYVAKYLYLGMDESPAAEPPRPGAIQSRRSQ
;
A
#
# COMPACT_ATOMS: atom_id res chain seq x y z
N MET A 1 -22.93 -10.75 -6.25
CA MET A 1 -22.54 -10.18 -7.54
C MET A 1 -22.90 -11.22 -8.59
N ASN A 2 -23.78 -10.86 -9.54
CA ASN A 2 -24.32 -11.81 -10.52
C ASN A 2 -23.26 -12.08 -11.61
N PRO A 3 -23.01 -13.35 -12.05
CA PRO A 3 -22.03 -13.66 -13.10
C PRO A 3 -22.33 -13.03 -14.47
N ALA A 4 -23.49 -12.39 -14.62
CA ALA A 4 -23.96 -11.83 -15.89
C ALA A 4 -23.47 -10.40 -16.22
N ASP A 5 -22.76 -9.71 -15.31
CA ASP A 5 -22.31 -8.33 -15.53
C ASP A 5 -20.88 -8.23 -16.13
N PHE A 6 -20.37 -9.28 -16.72
CA PHE A 6 -19.16 -9.20 -17.54
C PHE A 6 -19.48 -8.52 -18.87
N HIS A 7 -19.57 -7.19 -18.87
CA HIS A 7 -19.33 -6.44 -20.10
C HIS A 7 -17.96 -6.90 -20.65
N SER A 8 -17.88 -7.14 -21.94
CA SER A 8 -16.64 -7.59 -22.59
C SER A 8 -15.51 -6.62 -22.22
N VAL A 9 -14.62 -7.07 -21.33
CA VAL A 9 -13.46 -6.28 -20.91
C VAL A 9 -12.56 -6.09 -22.12
N ALA A 10 -12.29 -4.84 -22.48
CA ALA A 10 -11.43 -4.57 -23.62
C ALA A 10 -10.02 -5.12 -23.35
N PRO A 11 -9.44 -5.91 -24.28
CA PRO A 11 -8.12 -6.51 -24.11
C PRO A 11 -7.06 -5.42 -23.87
N GLY A 12 -6.27 -5.60 -22.80
CA GLY A 12 -5.20 -4.67 -22.41
C GLY A 12 -5.68 -3.41 -21.69
N SER A 13 -7.00 -3.27 -21.43
CA SER A 13 -7.54 -2.11 -20.72
C SER A 13 -7.04 -2.04 -19.27
N VAL A 14 -6.77 -0.82 -18.80
CA VAL A 14 -6.16 -0.53 -17.49
C VAL A 14 -7.07 0.34 -16.65
N SER A 15 -7.40 -0.14 -15.45
CA SER A 15 -7.98 0.67 -14.38
C SER A 15 -6.88 1.09 -13.42
N ALA A 16 -6.57 2.39 -13.32
CA ALA A 16 -5.76 2.89 -12.22
C ALA A 16 -6.62 2.96 -10.95
N CYS A 17 -6.16 2.36 -9.87
CA CYS A 17 -6.86 2.31 -8.59
C CYS A 17 -6.05 3.04 -7.52
N LEU A 18 -6.66 4.07 -6.91
CA LEU A 18 -6.05 4.89 -5.88
C LEU A 18 -6.95 4.94 -4.65
N VAL A 19 -6.33 4.84 -3.48
CA VAL A 19 -6.97 5.13 -2.20
C VAL A 19 -6.18 6.23 -1.51
N ALA A 20 -6.86 7.32 -1.17
CA ALA A 20 -6.20 8.48 -0.58
C ALA A 20 -7.05 9.14 0.49
N ARG A 21 -6.40 9.97 1.31
CA ARG A 21 -7.06 10.85 2.27
C ARG A 21 -6.23 12.10 2.46
N HIS A 22 -6.83 13.27 2.16
CA HIS A 22 -6.20 14.59 2.31
C HIS A 22 -4.81 14.68 1.64
N GLU A 23 -4.75 14.39 0.33
CA GLU A 23 -3.53 14.33 -0.46
C GLU A 23 -3.42 15.48 -1.48
N GLU A 24 -4.07 16.64 -1.22
CA GLU A 24 -4.12 17.79 -2.17
C GLU A 24 -2.75 18.26 -2.66
N ALA A 25 -1.71 18.09 -1.84
CA ALA A 25 -0.36 18.54 -2.15
C ALA A 25 0.38 17.67 -3.18
N VAL A 26 -0.01 16.39 -3.32
CA VAL A 26 0.73 15.43 -4.17
C VAL A 26 -0.12 14.79 -5.25
N ILE A 27 -1.43 14.72 -5.06
CA ILE A 27 -2.36 13.96 -5.93
C ILE A 27 -2.40 14.48 -7.36
N GLU A 28 -2.27 15.78 -7.60
CA GLU A 28 -2.29 16.39 -8.93
C GLU A 28 -1.24 15.74 -9.85
N ARG A 29 -0.02 15.56 -9.36
CA ARG A 29 1.06 14.95 -10.14
C ARG A 29 0.81 13.47 -10.42
N CYS A 30 0.23 12.74 -9.46
CA CYS A 30 -0.17 11.36 -9.65
C CYS A 30 -1.17 11.25 -10.80
N LEU A 31 -2.28 11.98 -10.72
CA LEU A 31 -3.36 11.93 -11.70
C LEU A 31 -2.93 12.41 -13.07
N ALA A 32 -2.19 13.52 -13.15
CA ALA A 32 -1.64 14.02 -14.42
C ALA A 32 -0.74 12.99 -15.12
N SER A 33 -0.05 12.13 -14.37
CA SER A 33 0.76 11.06 -14.96
C SER A 33 -0.06 9.95 -15.63
N LEU A 34 -1.34 9.84 -15.31
CA LEU A 34 -2.28 8.84 -15.82
C LEU A 34 -3.05 9.32 -17.06
N ASP A 35 -3.07 10.63 -17.31
CA ASP A 35 -3.85 11.24 -18.40
C ASP A 35 -3.46 10.63 -19.76
N GLY A 36 -4.46 10.08 -20.46
CA GLY A 36 -4.29 9.42 -21.75
C GLY A 36 -3.51 8.10 -21.76
N VAL A 37 -3.23 7.53 -20.57
CA VAL A 37 -2.43 6.30 -20.42
C VAL A 37 -3.27 5.14 -19.90
N VAL A 38 -4.31 5.41 -19.13
CA VAL A 38 -5.24 4.43 -18.57
C VAL A 38 -6.66 4.64 -19.08
N ASP A 39 -7.49 3.60 -19.03
CA ASP A 39 -8.87 3.65 -19.54
C ASP A 39 -9.85 4.23 -18.50
N GLU A 40 -9.55 4.08 -17.23
CA GLU A 40 -10.29 4.70 -16.12
C GLU A 40 -9.41 4.91 -14.90
N ILE A 41 -9.82 5.85 -14.06
CA ILE A 41 -9.25 6.07 -12.72
C ILE A 41 -10.34 5.84 -11.69
N VAL A 42 -10.16 4.84 -10.85
CA VAL A 42 -11.01 4.55 -9.69
C VAL A 42 -10.36 5.17 -8.46
N PHE A 43 -10.98 6.22 -7.94
CA PHE A 43 -10.49 6.98 -6.80
C PHE A 43 -11.37 6.75 -5.58
N VAL A 44 -10.79 6.27 -4.48
CA VAL A 44 -11.49 6.05 -3.21
C VAL A 44 -10.93 6.97 -2.15
N HIS A 45 -11.77 7.84 -1.59
CA HIS A 45 -11.43 8.68 -0.46
C HIS A 45 -11.82 7.98 0.86
N ASP A 46 -10.87 7.85 1.80
CA ASP A 46 -11.09 7.21 3.10
C ASP A 46 -11.52 8.26 4.14
N GLY A 47 -12.82 8.31 4.42
CA GLY A 47 -13.45 9.31 5.27
C GLY A 47 -13.99 10.54 4.52
N GLU A 48 -14.43 11.55 5.27
CA GLU A 48 -14.81 12.85 4.72
C GLU A 48 -13.60 13.62 4.23
N CYS A 49 -13.74 14.37 3.15
CA CYS A 49 -12.67 15.17 2.56
C CYS A 49 -12.75 16.60 3.10
N GLU A 50 -11.65 17.05 3.74
CA GLU A 50 -11.55 18.37 4.34
C GLU A 50 -10.59 19.31 3.55
N ASP A 51 -9.98 18.79 2.46
CA ASP A 51 -9.07 19.51 1.60
C ASP A 51 -9.53 19.44 0.12
N ARG A 52 -8.69 19.86 -0.82
CA ARG A 52 -9.01 19.90 -2.24
C ARG A 52 -8.77 18.56 -2.97
N THR A 53 -8.50 17.47 -2.25
CA THR A 53 -8.19 16.16 -2.88
C THR A 53 -9.29 15.72 -3.85
N LEU A 54 -10.58 15.79 -3.45
CA LEU A 54 -11.69 15.38 -4.31
C LEU A 54 -11.92 16.34 -5.48
N GLU A 55 -11.78 17.66 -5.28
CA GLU A 55 -11.84 18.65 -6.36
C GLU A 55 -10.81 18.34 -7.46
N ILE A 56 -9.59 17.99 -7.04
CA ILE A 56 -8.51 17.63 -7.97
C ILE A 56 -8.86 16.32 -8.70
N ALA A 57 -9.34 15.31 -8.00
CA ALA A 57 -9.74 14.04 -8.60
C ALA A 57 -10.89 14.20 -9.63
N GLU A 58 -11.85 15.09 -9.35
CA GLU A 58 -12.94 15.41 -10.29
C GLU A 58 -12.40 16.03 -11.60
N ARG A 59 -11.46 16.96 -11.52
CA ARG A 59 -10.86 17.60 -12.71
C ARG A 59 -10.15 16.62 -13.64
N HIS A 60 -9.63 15.52 -13.08
CA HIS A 60 -9.00 14.42 -13.85
C HIS A 60 -9.99 13.34 -14.28
N GLY A 61 -11.29 13.55 -14.12
CA GLY A 61 -12.33 12.60 -14.58
C GLY A 61 -12.35 11.28 -13.81
N CYS A 62 -11.88 11.26 -12.56
CA CYS A 62 -11.89 10.07 -11.73
C CYS A 62 -13.32 9.59 -11.42
N ARG A 63 -13.52 8.28 -11.36
CA ARG A 63 -14.69 7.69 -10.72
C ARG A 63 -14.47 7.69 -9.21
N ILE A 64 -15.12 8.63 -8.52
CA ILE A 64 -14.89 8.93 -7.11
C ILE A 64 -15.86 8.15 -6.22
N PHE A 65 -15.33 7.58 -5.15
CA PHE A 65 -16.07 6.93 -4.08
C PHE A 65 -15.58 7.45 -2.72
N VAL A 66 -16.48 7.92 -1.88
CA VAL A 66 -16.18 8.29 -0.49
C VAL A 66 -16.64 7.17 0.41
N ARG A 67 -15.77 6.67 1.27
CA ARG A 67 -16.06 5.57 2.19
C ARG A 67 -15.96 6.01 3.65
N PRO A 68 -16.62 5.31 4.58
CA PRO A 68 -16.38 5.53 6.00
C PRO A 68 -14.90 5.39 6.34
N LEU A 69 -14.41 6.26 7.22
CA LEU A 69 -13.00 6.27 7.64
C LEU A 69 -12.60 4.92 8.28
N VAL A 70 -11.65 4.25 7.65
CA VAL A 70 -11.01 3.04 8.20
C VAL A 70 -9.65 3.37 8.81
N GLY A 71 -9.00 4.40 8.28
CA GLY A 71 -7.72 4.92 8.77
C GLY A 71 -6.49 4.24 8.17
N HIS A 72 -6.67 3.39 7.17
CA HIS A 72 -5.59 2.84 6.33
C HIS A 72 -6.13 2.47 4.95
N ALA A 73 -5.28 2.57 3.94
CA ALA A 73 -5.69 2.44 2.54
C ALA A 73 -6.13 1.01 2.17
N GLU A 74 -5.50 -0.01 2.73
CA GLU A 74 -5.60 -1.39 2.24
C GLU A 74 -7.03 -1.98 2.33
N ALA A 75 -7.79 -1.63 3.36
CA ALA A 75 -9.20 -2.05 3.45
C ALA A 75 -10.07 -1.43 2.33
N SER A 76 -9.78 -0.18 1.97
CA SER A 76 -10.45 0.52 0.88
C SER A 76 -9.89 0.15 -0.49
N THR A 77 -8.66 -0.35 -0.58
CA THR A 77 -8.05 -0.89 -1.80
C THR A 77 -8.81 -2.09 -2.34
N VAL A 78 -9.26 -3.01 -1.48
CA VAL A 78 -10.13 -4.13 -1.90
C VAL A 78 -11.38 -3.60 -2.60
N PHE A 79 -12.01 -2.57 -2.04
CA PHE A 79 -13.17 -1.95 -2.65
C PHE A 79 -12.82 -1.29 -4.00
N ALA A 80 -11.71 -0.54 -4.08
CA ALA A 80 -11.27 0.09 -5.33
C ALA A 80 -11.10 -0.95 -6.45
N TYR A 81 -10.45 -2.08 -6.15
CA TYR A 81 -10.27 -3.16 -7.12
C TYR A 81 -11.58 -3.84 -7.55
N GLN A 82 -12.56 -3.91 -6.65
CA GLN A 82 -13.90 -4.40 -6.98
C GLN A 82 -14.64 -3.45 -7.94
N GLN A 83 -14.34 -2.15 -7.90
CA GLN A 83 -14.91 -1.16 -8.80
C GLN A 83 -14.20 -1.10 -10.17
N ALA A 84 -12.98 -1.63 -10.27
CA ALA A 84 -12.19 -1.66 -11.49
C ALA A 84 -12.89 -2.47 -12.60
N ARG A 85 -12.91 -1.93 -13.84
CA ARG A 85 -13.52 -2.53 -15.03
C ARG A 85 -12.49 -3.05 -16.01
N GLY A 86 -11.26 -2.54 -15.94
CA GLY A 86 -10.15 -2.95 -16.80
C GLY A 86 -9.73 -4.40 -16.62
N GLU A 87 -9.09 -4.95 -17.64
CA GLU A 87 -8.42 -6.25 -17.57
C GLU A 87 -7.24 -6.20 -16.59
N TRP A 88 -6.56 -5.06 -16.56
CA TRP A 88 -5.43 -4.79 -15.68
C TRP A 88 -5.80 -3.77 -14.61
N ILE A 89 -5.21 -3.94 -13.44
CA ILE A 89 -5.21 -2.95 -12.37
C ILE A 89 -3.80 -2.38 -12.27
N LEU A 90 -3.72 -1.05 -12.27
CA LEU A 90 -2.53 -0.29 -11.88
C LEU A 90 -2.79 0.28 -10.49
N SER A 91 -2.15 -0.27 -9.47
CA SER A 91 -2.28 0.14 -8.07
C SER A 91 -1.29 1.25 -7.73
N LEU A 92 -1.80 2.39 -7.27
CA LEU A 92 -1.01 3.58 -6.97
C LEU A 92 -1.37 4.18 -5.62
N ASP A 93 -0.36 4.70 -4.93
CA ASP A 93 -0.53 5.63 -3.84
C ASP A 93 -0.57 7.08 -4.38
N ALA A 94 -1.17 8.02 -3.66
CA ALA A 94 -1.34 9.41 -4.13
C ALA A 94 -0.01 10.15 -4.35
N ASP A 95 1.05 9.72 -3.71
CA ASP A 95 2.42 10.25 -3.82
C ASP A 95 3.28 9.50 -4.86
N GLU A 96 2.65 8.60 -5.65
CA GLU A 96 3.27 7.88 -6.76
C GLU A 96 2.82 8.44 -8.11
N TYR A 97 3.69 8.35 -9.11
CA TYR A 97 3.38 8.76 -10.47
C TYR A 97 4.24 8.01 -11.49
N LEU A 98 3.72 7.85 -12.69
CA LEU A 98 4.41 7.15 -13.76
C LEU A 98 5.56 8.00 -14.33
N SER A 99 6.75 7.42 -14.46
CA SER A 99 7.80 8.03 -15.29
C SER A 99 7.40 8.06 -16.76
N ASP A 100 8.02 8.92 -17.56
CA ASP A 100 7.75 8.99 -19.00
C ASP A 100 7.97 7.64 -19.69
N GLN A 101 8.99 6.90 -19.27
CA GLN A 101 9.28 5.58 -19.81
C GLN A 101 8.16 4.57 -19.48
N LEU A 102 7.65 4.59 -18.24
CA LEU A 102 6.54 3.73 -17.84
C LEU A 102 5.25 4.11 -18.58
N ARG A 103 4.97 5.41 -18.74
CA ARG A 103 3.82 5.89 -19.52
C ARG A 103 3.84 5.34 -20.95
N GLN A 104 5.00 5.41 -21.61
CA GLN A 104 5.18 4.93 -22.99
C GLN A 104 5.11 3.38 -23.09
N GLY A 105 5.67 2.70 -22.09
CA GLY A 105 5.76 1.23 -22.07
C GLY A 105 4.51 0.50 -21.56
N LEU A 106 3.58 1.19 -20.89
CA LEU A 106 2.44 0.55 -20.22
C LEU A 106 1.60 -0.31 -21.18
N GLY A 107 1.33 0.21 -22.38
CA GLY A 107 0.55 -0.51 -23.39
C GLY A 107 1.26 -1.77 -23.93
N GLU A 108 2.58 -1.83 -23.93
CA GLU A 108 3.32 -3.03 -24.28
C GLU A 108 3.20 -4.10 -23.18
N LEU A 109 3.33 -3.69 -21.91
CA LEU A 109 3.17 -4.60 -20.78
C LEU A 109 1.78 -5.24 -20.74
N THR A 110 0.73 -4.46 -20.96
CA THR A 110 -0.66 -4.93 -20.85
C THR A 110 -1.12 -5.79 -22.02
N ARG A 111 -0.46 -5.70 -23.20
CA ARG A 111 -0.72 -6.59 -24.35
C ARG A 111 -0.09 -7.97 -24.18
N ASN A 112 0.89 -8.14 -23.31
CA ASN A 112 1.52 -9.43 -23.07
C ASN A 112 0.55 -10.38 -22.36
N ARG A 113 0.16 -11.46 -23.00
CA ARG A 113 -0.82 -12.42 -22.48
C ARG A 113 -0.23 -13.50 -21.58
N GLU A 114 1.09 -13.61 -21.54
CA GLU A 114 1.78 -14.64 -20.76
C GLU A 114 2.07 -14.20 -19.32
N ILE A 115 2.02 -12.90 -19.03
CA ILE A 115 2.35 -12.32 -17.73
C ILE A 115 1.07 -11.89 -17.02
N ASN A 116 0.97 -12.21 -15.75
CA ASN A 116 -0.16 -11.84 -14.89
C ASN A 116 0.13 -10.66 -13.97
N GLY A 117 1.41 -10.31 -13.76
CA GLY A 117 1.78 -9.17 -12.94
C GLY A 117 3.19 -8.66 -13.19
N TYR A 118 3.37 -7.36 -12.99
CA TYR A 118 4.66 -6.70 -13.14
C TYR A 118 5.05 -6.00 -11.84
N GLU A 119 6.26 -6.31 -11.39
CA GLU A 119 6.93 -5.57 -10.33
C GLU A 119 7.71 -4.43 -10.97
N LEU A 120 7.28 -3.19 -10.71
CA LEU A 120 7.90 -1.97 -11.22
C LEU A 120 9.03 -1.51 -10.30
N LEU A 121 10.08 -0.94 -10.88
CA LEU A 121 11.16 -0.32 -10.11
C LEU A 121 10.59 0.84 -9.28
N TRP A 122 10.71 0.77 -7.96
CA TRP A 122 10.11 1.69 -7.00
C TRP A 122 11.15 2.29 -6.06
N PRO A 123 11.91 3.30 -6.52
CA PRO A 123 13.02 3.86 -5.76
C PRO A 123 12.54 4.61 -4.52
N ARG A 124 13.27 4.47 -3.43
CA ARG A 124 12.98 5.14 -2.15
C ARG A 124 13.44 6.59 -2.15
N TRP A 125 12.54 7.47 -1.75
CA TRP A 125 12.78 8.91 -1.62
C TRP A 125 12.94 9.32 -0.15
N ASN A 126 13.90 10.20 0.16
CA ASN A 126 14.14 10.67 1.53
C ASN A 126 13.65 12.10 1.81
N GLY A 127 12.90 12.69 0.89
CA GLY A 127 12.46 14.08 0.94
C GLY A 127 13.29 15.01 0.04
N GLU A 128 14.53 14.62 -0.32
CA GLU A 128 15.47 15.42 -1.12
C GLU A 128 15.96 14.69 -2.36
N ARG A 129 16.27 13.41 -2.23
CA ARG A 129 16.82 12.58 -3.31
C ARG A 129 16.39 11.12 -3.18
N TYR A 130 16.54 10.37 -4.26
CA TYR A 130 16.44 8.92 -4.19
C TYR A 130 17.62 8.33 -3.43
N ILE A 131 17.33 7.43 -2.49
CA ILE A 131 18.33 6.70 -1.69
C ILE A 131 18.55 5.28 -2.21
N THR A 132 17.75 4.87 -3.22
CA THR A 132 17.90 3.60 -3.94
C THR A 132 17.80 3.87 -5.44
N GLU A 133 18.55 3.14 -6.25
CA GLU A 133 18.52 3.24 -7.72
C GLU A 133 18.05 1.94 -8.38
N LYS A 134 18.36 0.80 -7.79
CA LYS A 134 18.14 -0.55 -8.34
C LYS A 134 17.05 -1.35 -7.62
N GLY A 135 16.17 -0.70 -6.95
CA GLY A 135 15.09 -1.29 -6.16
C GLY A 135 14.72 -0.41 -4.96
N PRO A 136 13.81 -0.86 -4.10
CA PRO A 136 13.01 -2.08 -4.26
C PRO A 136 12.08 -2.06 -5.47
N TYR A 137 11.40 -3.18 -5.70
CA TYR A 137 10.34 -3.30 -6.70
C TYR A 137 8.98 -3.40 -6.00
N LYS A 138 7.95 -2.79 -6.61
CA LYS A 138 6.56 -2.85 -6.15
C LYS A 138 5.74 -3.60 -7.20
N LEU A 139 5.00 -4.64 -6.80
CA LEU A 139 3.98 -5.25 -7.63
C LEU A 139 2.83 -4.26 -7.77
N ALA A 140 2.77 -3.53 -8.88
CA ALA A 140 1.86 -2.42 -9.06
C ALA A 140 0.95 -2.57 -10.29
N LEU A 141 1.30 -3.38 -11.27
CA LEU A 141 0.49 -3.65 -12.45
C LEU A 141 0.19 -5.14 -12.54
N PHE A 142 -1.10 -5.51 -12.52
CA PHE A 142 -1.48 -6.92 -12.52
C PHE A 142 -2.86 -7.17 -13.15
N ARG A 143 -3.07 -8.38 -13.66
CA ARG A 143 -4.37 -8.80 -14.16
C ARG A 143 -5.37 -8.93 -13.03
N ARG A 144 -6.52 -8.27 -13.16
CA ARG A 144 -7.58 -8.28 -12.16
C ARG A 144 -8.07 -9.69 -11.83
N ALA A 145 -8.13 -10.57 -12.82
CA ALA A 145 -8.57 -11.96 -12.62
C ALA A 145 -7.58 -12.83 -11.85
N SER A 146 -6.29 -12.50 -11.91
CA SER A 146 -5.20 -13.26 -11.27
C SER A 146 -4.80 -12.71 -9.89
N LEU A 147 -5.44 -11.62 -9.44
CA LEU A 147 -5.15 -11.00 -8.15
C LEU A 147 -5.94 -11.66 -7.03
N HIS A 148 -5.26 -11.94 -5.93
CA HIS A 148 -5.83 -12.38 -4.66
C HIS A 148 -5.33 -11.44 -3.55
N LEU A 149 -6.25 -10.84 -2.79
CA LEU A 149 -5.91 -9.88 -1.75
C LEU A 149 -6.78 -10.09 -0.51
N VAL A 150 -6.16 -9.94 0.67
CA VAL A 150 -6.84 -9.67 1.93
C VAL A 150 -6.47 -8.25 2.35
N GLY A 151 -7.45 -7.38 2.52
CA GLY A 151 -7.28 -5.96 2.85
C GLY A 151 -6.83 -5.74 4.29
N LEU A 152 -5.62 -6.12 4.57
CA LEU A 152 -4.91 -5.90 5.83
C LEU A 152 -3.84 -4.84 5.62
N ILE A 153 -3.54 -4.06 6.64
CA ILE A 153 -2.41 -3.12 6.57
C ILE A 153 -1.12 -3.88 6.23
N HIS A 154 -0.39 -3.39 5.23
CA HIS A 154 0.72 -4.11 4.61
C HIS A 154 0.33 -5.52 4.10
N GLY A 155 -0.96 -5.71 3.77
CA GLY A 155 -1.40 -6.87 3.00
C GLY A 155 -0.65 -6.94 1.68
N ILE A 156 -0.21 -8.13 1.31
CA ILE A 156 0.52 -8.32 0.05
C ILE A 156 -0.49 -8.76 -1.00
N GLU A 157 -0.53 -8.06 -2.11
CA GLU A 157 -1.18 -8.53 -3.32
C GLU A 157 -0.50 -9.83 -3.76
N GLN A 158 -1.27 -10.88 -3.91
CA GLN A 158 -0.81 -12.14 -4.46
C GLN A 158 -1.37 -12.27 -5.87
N VAL A 159 -0.49 -12.44 -6.82
CA VAL A 159 -0.86 -12.61 -8.23
C VAL A 159 -0.44 -13.99 -8.69
N ASP A 160 -1.34 -14.69 -9.37
CA ASP A 160 -1.02 -15.97 -9.97
C ASP A 160 0.17 -15.84 -10.93
N PRO A 161 1.16 -16.74 -10.86
CA PRO A 161 2.32 -16.67 -11.75
C PRO A 161 1.91 -16.86 -13.22
N PRO A 162 2.70 -16.36 -14.18
CA PRO A 162 4.00 -15.72 -13.95
C PRO A 162 3.90 -14.22 -13.68
N THR A 163 4.79 -13.73 -12.82
CA THR A 163 5.07 -12.30 -12.63
C THR A 163 6.46 -11.95 -13.15
N ARG A 164 6.70 -10.68 -13.50
CA ARG A 164 7.98 -10.22 -14.05
C ARG A 164 8.41 -8.89 -13.42
N LYS A 165 9.68 -8.79 -13.04
CA LYS A 165 10.32 -7.51 -12.72
C LYS A 165 10.71 -6.77 -13.98
N VAL A 166 10.44 -5.46 -14.01
CA VAL A 166 10.81 -4.58 -15.11
C VAL A 166 11.47 -3.31 -14.59
N GLU A 167 12.45 -2.79 -15.33
CA GLU A 167 13.21 -1.59 -14.99
C GLU A 167 12.42 -0.28 -15.27
N LEU A 168 11.12 -0.39 -15.54
CA LEU A 168 10.24 0.77 -15.70
C LEU A 168 9.90 1.35 -14.34
N ARG A 169 10.15 2.65 -14.19
CA ARG A 169 10.12 3.30 -12.89
C ARG A 169 8.73 3.83 -12.55
N LEU A 170 8.20 3.37 -11.42
CA LEU A 170 7.12 4.01 -10.68
C LEU A 170 7.76 4.98 -9.69
N GLU A 171 7.61 6.27 -9.95
CA GLU A 171 8.18 7.33 -9.10
C GLU A 171 7.40 7.41 -7.79
N HIS A 172 8.12 7.52 -6.66
CA HIS A 172 7.51 7.66 -5.34
C HIS A 172 8.15 8.84 -4.62
N ARG A 173 7.38 9.93 -4.46
CA ARG A 173 7.86 11.18 -3.85
C ARG A 173 6.88 11.72 -2.82
N PRO A 174 6.84 11.12 -1.63
CA PRO A 174 6.06 11.66 -0.51
C PRO A 174 6.58 13.04 -0.09
N GLU A 175 5.69 13.85 0.49
CA GLU A 175 6.03 15.17 1.01
C GLU A 175 7.02 15.14 2.17
N TYR A 176 7.16 14.00 2.84
CA TYR A 176 7.99 13.85 4.03
C TYR A 176 8.94 12.66 3.90
N ASN A 177 10.01 12.71 4.68
CA ASN A 177 10.98 11.62 4.72
C ASN A 177 10.44 10.41 5.47
N ASN A 178 9.99 9.39 4.74
CA ASN A 178 9.51 8.11 5.29
C ASN A 178 10.60 7.35 6.07
N ALA A 179 11.88 7.64 5.82
CA ALA A 179 13.02 7.03 6.49
C ALA A 179 13.49 7.82 7.73
N ALA A 180 12.85 8.93 8.09
CA ALA A 180 13.17 9.69 9.29
C ALA A 180 12.70 8.95 10.56
N LEU A 181 13.52 8.98 11.62
CA LEU A 181 13.19 8.36 12.90
C LEU A 181 11.86 8.88 13.49
N ALA A 182 11.58 10.17 13.35
CA ALA A 182 10.32 10.76 13.81
C ALA A 182 9.11 10.13 13.12
N THR A 183 9.20 9.89 11.80
CA THR A 183 8.15 9.21 11.01
C THR A 183 7.95 7.77 11.48
N VAL A 184 9.04 7.04 11.73
CA VAL A 184 8.98 5.67 12.25
C VAL A 184 8.28 5.63 13.61
N LEU A 185 8.64 6.52 14.53
CA LEU A 185 8.09 6.54 15.87
C LEU A 185 6.60 6.96 15.93
N THR A 186 6.13 7.75 14.97
CA THR A 186 4.74 8.24 14.92
C THR A 186 3.87 7.40 13.99
N LYS A 187 4.15 7.43 12.69
CA LYS A 187 3.35 6.78 11.65
C LYS A 187 3.36 5.25 11.79
N TRP A 188 4.54 4.65 12.00
CA TRP A 188 4.67 3.21 12.12
C TRP A 188 4.08 2.67 13.42
N ARG A 189 4.14 3.42 14.50
CA ARG A 189 3.46 3.05 15.75
C ARG A 189 1.94 2.97 15.54
N ARG A 190 1.36 3.93 14.81
CA ARG A 190 -0.06 3.89 14.45
C ARG A 190 -0.38 2.64 13.60
N TRP A 191 0.41 2.39 12.56
CA TRP A 191 0.25 1.22 11.73
C TRP A 191 0.40 -0.10 12.50
N ALA A 192 1.34 -0.18 13.43
CA ALA A 192 1.51 -1.37 14.26
C ALA A 192 0.26 -1.65 15.14
N ARG A 193 -0.42 -0.58 15.62
CA ARG A 193 -1.67 -0.72 16.36
C ARG A 193 -2.80 -1.25 15.48
N ILE A 194 -2.96 -0.70 14.28
CA ILE A 194 -3.98 -1.14 13.33
C ILE A 194 -3.70 -2.60 12.92
N ASN A 195 -2.47 -2.90 12.53
CA ASN A 195 -2.05 -4.25 12.15
C ASN A 195 -2.33 -5.27 13.26
N ALA A 196 -2.02 -4.93 14.51
CA ALA A 196 -2.31 -5.82 15.64
C ALA A 196 -3.81 -6.08 15.84
N ARG A 197 -4.67 -5.07 15.63
CA ARG A 197 -6.13 -5.24 15.67
C ARG A 197 -6.61 -6.18 14.57
N GLU A 198 -6.18 -5.94 13.33
CA GLU A 198 -6.54 -6.79 12.19
C GLU A 198 -6.06 -8.23 12.37
N PHE A 199 -4.90 -8.41 13.01
CA PHE A 199 -4.42 -9.75 13.36
C PHE A 199 -5.35 -10.52 14.28
N LEU A 200 -6.10 -9.83 15.11
CA LEU A 200 -7.03 -10.41 16.06
C LEU A 200 -8.46 -10.51 15.51
N MET A 201 -8.78 -9.81 14.43
CA MET A 201 -10.09 -9.87 13.80
C MET A 201 -10.38 -11.27 13.23
N PRO A 202 -11.64 -11.73 13.28
CA PRO A 202 -12.06 -12.92 12.56
C PRO A 202 -11.76 -12.80 11.06
N PHE A 203 -11.16 -13.84 10.48
CA PHE A 203 -10.81 -13.81 9.05
C PHE A 203 -12.03 -13.57 8.14
N ALA A 204 -13.22 -13.99 8.58
CA ALA A 204 -14.47 -13.77 7.84
C ALA A 204 -14.82 -12.29 7.67
N GLU A 205 -14.44 -11.44 8.62
CA GLU A 205 -14.74 -10.01 8.67
C GLU A 205 -13.76 -9.16 7.85
N LEU A 206 -12.60 -9.72 7.48
CA LEU A 206 -11.61 -9.00 6.69
C LEU A 206 -12.09 -8.82 5.24
N PRO A 207 -11.87 -7.65 4.61
CA PRO A 207 -12.15 -7.44 3.19
C PRO A 207 -11.29 -8.37 2.33
N LYS A 208 -11.87 -8.95 1.26
CA LYS A 208 -11.17 -9.89 0.39
C LYS A 208 -11.49 -9.62 -1.08
N PHE A 209 -10.50 -9.84 -1.92
CA PHE A 209 -10.64 -9.83 -3.37
C PHE A 209 -10.15 -11.16 -3.95
N ASN A 210 -10.99 -11.90 -4.68
CA ASN A 210 -10.71 -13.20 -5.31
C ASN A 210 -9.94 -14.19 -4.41
N TRP A 211 -10.11 -14.12 -3.10
CA TRP A 211 -9.32 -14.93 -2.17
C TRP A 211 -9.70 -16.40 -2.27
N THR A 212 -8.77 -17.22 -2.76
CA THR A 212 -8.90 -18.67 -2.90
C THR A 212 -7.97 -19.44 -1.94
N GLY A 213 -7.18 -18.71 -1.16
CA GLY A 213 -6.17 -19.29 -0.26
C GLY A 213 -6.79 -20.21 0.81
N SER A 214 -6.01 -21.20 1.24
CA SER A 214 -6.44 -22.17 2.25
C SER A 214 -6.82 -21.51 3.58
N SER A 215 -7.81 -22.08 4.26
CA SER A 215 -8.24 -21.66 5.59
C SER A 215 -7.16 -21.80 6.69
N ASP A 216 -6.01 -22.38 6.39
CA ASP A 216 -4.93 -22.63 7.35
C ASP A 216 -4.16 -21.37 7.76
N TRP A 217 -4.14 -20.34 6.90
CA TRP A 217 -3.49 -19.09 7.23
C TRP A 217 -4.04 -18.41 8.50
N PRO A 218 -5.38 -18.34 8.73
CA PRO A 218 -5.93 -17.84 9.98
C PRO A 218 -5.52 -18.67 11.20
N SER A 219 -5.35 -19.96 11.03
CA SER A 219 -5.00 -20.88 12.14
C SER A 219 -3.54 -20.72 12.57
N ARG A 220 -2.60 -20.65 11.61
CA ARG A 220 -1.19 -20.37 11.88
C ARG A 220 -1.03 -19.00 12.54
N ARG A 221 -1.74 -18.00 12.07
CA ARG A 221 -1.74 -16.64 12.60
C ARG A 221 -2.26 -16.60 14.05
N ARG A 222 -3.34 -17.33 14.37
CA ARG A 222 -3.86 -17.45 15.75
C ARG A 222 -2.84 -18.06 16.70
N ILE A 223 -2.10 -19.08 16.28
CA ILE A 223 -1.04 -19.68 17.08
C ILE A 223 0.09 -18.69 17.33
N LEU A 224 0.58 -18.03 16.27
CA LEU A 224 1.61 -17.00 16.39
C LEU A 224 1.17 -15.84 17.30
N ASN A 225 -0.07 -15.41 17.22
CA ASN A 225 -0.61 -14.35 18.06
C ASN A 225 -0.64 -14.76 19.54
N ARG A 226 -1.03 -16.00 19.86
CA ARG A 226 -0.99 -16.50 21.26
C ARG A 226 0.42 -16.58 21.82
N LEU A 227 1.42 -16.81 20.95
CA LEU A 227 2.83 -16.84 21.32
C LEU A 227 3.48 -15.43 21.27
N SER A 228 2.77 -14.41 20.83
CA SER A 228 3.28 -13.03 20.67
C SER A 228 4.07 -12.51 21.86
N PRO A 229 3.62 -12.69 23.14
CA PRO A 229 4.39 -12.19 24.28
C PRO A 229 5.77 -12.83 24.41
N LEU A 230 5.90 -14.09 23.96
CA LEU A 230 7.17 -14.83 23.98
C LEU A 230 8.03 -14.53 22.74
N LEU A 231 7.37 -14.21 21.62
CA LEU A 231 8.04 -13.98 20.34
C LEU A 231 8.54 -12.54 20.16
N PHE A 232 8.05 -11.58 20.95
CA PHE A 232 8.41 -10.17 20.83
C PHE A 232 9.93 -9.95 20.78
N LEU A 233 10.68 -10.47 21.77
CA LEU A 233 12.13 -10.27 21.85
C LEU A 233 12.91 -10.97 20.72
N PRO A 234 12.69 -12.27 20.42
CA PRO A 234 13.42 -12.96 19.36
C PRO A 234 12.98 -12.53 17.95
N TYR A 235 11.78 -11.98 17.78
CA TYR A 235 11.25 -11.60 16.48
C TYR A 235 11.95 -10.38 15.86
N VAL A 236 12.32 -9.41 16.70
CA VAL A 236 13.01 -8.19 16.25
C VAL A 236 14.33 -8.50 15.53
N PRO A 237 15.29 -9.25 16.11
CA PRO A 237 16.53 -9.57 15.43
C PRO A 237 16.34 -10.46 14.20
N VAL A 238 15.36 -11.37 14.22
CA VAL A 238 15.07 -12.20 13.05
C VAL A 238 14.58 -11.35 11.88
N VAL A 239 13.62 -10.46 12.11
CA VAL A 239 13.11 -9.55 11.06
C VAL A 239 14.21 -8.60 10.58
N PHE A 240 15.06 -8.10 11.49
CA PHE A 240 16.24 -7.31 11.13
C PHE A 240 17.15 -8.05 10.16
N LEU A 241 17.58 -9.26 10.50
CA LEU A 241 18.48 -10.05 9.66
C LEU A 241 17.86 -10.42 8.31
N VAL A 242 16.58 -10.80 8.29
CA VAL A 242 15.86 -11.10 7.05
C VAL A 242 15.80 -9.89 6.13
N ASN A 243 15.46 -8.71 6.66
CA ASN A 243 15.40 -7.50 5.83
C ASN A 243 16.80 -7.01 5.41
N LEU A 244 17.79 -7.12 6.29
CA LEU A 244 19.19 -6.80 5.95
C LEU A 244 19.67 -7.61 4.75
N TRP A 245 19.33 -8.88 4.70
CA TRP A 245 19.69 -9.77 3.57
C TRP A 245 18.84 -9.49 2.32
N ARG A 246 17.52 -9.32 2.49
CA ARG A 246 16.58 -9.14 1.38
C ARG A 246 16.83 -7.87 0.59
N GLU A 247 17.11 -6.77 1.28
CA GLU A 247 17.25 -5.45 0.68
C GLU A 247 18.70 -5.05 0.39
N ARG A 248 19.67 -5.98 0.53
CA ARG A 248 21.12 -5.69 0.44
C ARG A 248 21.56 -5.11 -0.90
N GLU A 249 20.81 -5.37 -1.97
CA GLU A 249 21.10 -4.88 -3.32
C GLU A 249 20.47 -3.53 -3.62
N ALA A 250 19.41 -3.17 -2.89
CA ALA A 250 18.67 -1.94 -3.10
C ALA A 250 19.29 -0.73 -2.40
N TYR A 251 19.97 -0.95 -1.26
CA TYR A 251 20.49 0.11 -0.41
C TYR A 251 22.01 0.01 -0.23
N GLY A 252 22.66 1.15 0.05
CA GLY A 252 23.99 1.14 0.64
C GLY A 252 24.00 0.50 2.04
N ILE A 253 25.15 -0.02 2.50
CA ILE A 253 25.27 -0.82 3.74
C ILE A 253 24.62 -0.15 4.95
N TRP A 254 24.90 1.12 5.20
CA TRP A 254 24.39 1.84 6.37
C TRP A 254 22.90 2.12 6.29
N GLU A 255 22.41 2.47 5.11
CA GLU A 255 20.99 2.72 4.89
C GLU A 255 20.19 1.43 4.99
N ASN A 256 20.72 0.33 4.43
CA ASN A 256 20.14 -1.00 4.56
C ASN A 256 20.05 -1.44 6.01
N ALA A 257 21.12 -1.30 6.79
CA ALA A 257 21.13 -1.63 8.22
C ALA A 257 20.10 -0.78 9.00
N ARG A 258 20.02 0.51 8.71
CA ARG A 258 19.05 1.42 9.35
C ARG A 258 17.61 1.01 9.02
N MET A 259 17.30 0.76 7.75
CA MET A 259 15.94 0.37 7.33
C MET A 259 15.57 -1.01 7.86
N ALA A 260 16.49 -1.97 7.87
CA ALA A 260 16.28 -3.29 8.44
C ALA A 260 16.01 -3.21 9.97
N LEU A 261 16.72 -2.34 10.68
CA LEU A 261 16.47 -2.08 12.11
C LEU A 261 15.07 -1.50 12.33
N TYR A 262 14.64 -0.55 11.51
CA TYR A 262 13.30 0.02 11.60
C TYR A 262 12.22 -1.03 11.35
N GLN A 263 12.40 -1.91 10.37
CA GLN A 263 11.47 -3.02 10.11
C GLN A 263 11.41 -4.00 11.29
N GLY A 264 12.54 -4.29 11.92
CA GLY A 264 12.59 -5.09 13.15
C GLY A 264 11.82 -4.43 14.30
N ILE A 265 12.02 -3.14 14.51
CA ILE A 265 11.29 -2.35 15.53
C ILE A 265 9.79 -2.37 15.24
N TYR A 266 9.38 -2.16 13.99
CA TYR A 266 7.97 -2.21 13.59
C TYR A 266 7.35 -3.57 13.90
N ALA A 267 8.00 -4.65 13.49
CA ALA A 267 7.54 -6.00 13.75
C ALA A 267 7.40 -6.28 15.26
N GLY A 268 8.37 -5.81 16.07
CA GLY A 268 8.30 -5.87 17.53
C GLY A 268 7.10 -5.08 18.09
N MET A 269 6.86 -3.87 17.60
CA MET A 269 5.70 -3.07 18.01
C MET A 269 4.37 -3.79 17.71
N VAL A 270 4.24 -4.42 16.54
CA VAL A 270 3.04 -5.21 16.20
C VAL A 270 2.81 -6.32 17.23
N GLN A 271 3.85 -7.11 17.53
CA GLN A 271 3.74 -8.22 18.51
C GLN A 271 3.40 -7.70 19.91
N LEU A 272 3.99 -6.56 20.31
CA LEU A 272 3.68 -5.93 21.59
C LEU A 272 2.20 -5.50 21.67
N TYR A 273 1.66 -4.89 20.63
CA TYR A 273 0.25 -4.50 20.58
C TYR A 273 -0.68 -5.71 20.49
N VAL A 274 -0.33 -6.77 19.78
CA VAL A 274 -1.09 -8.03 19.79
C VAL A 274 -1.17 -8.59 21.21
N ALA A 275 -0.04 -8.64 21.93
CA ALA A 275 -0.02 -9.08 23.32
C ALA A 275 -0.88 -8.16 24.23
N LYS A 276 -0.72 -6.82 24.09
CA LYS A 276 -1.54 -5.86 24.84
C LYS A 276 -3.04 -6.13 24.63
N TYR A 277 -3.48 -6.26 23.38
CA TYR A 277 -4.89 -6.42 23.06
C TYR A 277 -5.46 -7.77 23.49
N LEU A 278 -4.66 -8.83 23.46
CA LEU A 278 -5.07 -10.14 23.95
C LEU A 278 -5.28 -10.19 25.48
N TYR A 279 -4.44 -9.50 26.25
CA TYR A 279 -4.41 -9.63 27.71
C TYR A 279 -4.99 -8.42 28.45
N LEU A 280 -4.98 -7.24 27.86
CA LEU A 280 -5.44 -6.01 28.50
C LEU A 280 -6.67 -5.40 27.82
N GLY A 281 -7.11 -5.97 26.70
CA GLY A 281 -8.24 -5.46 25.92
C GLY A 281 -7.82 -4.43 24.86
N MET A 282 -8.68 -4.27 23.87
CA MET A 282 -8.47 -3.28 22.79
C MET A 282 -8.91 -1.88 23.27
N ASP A 283 -8.11 -0.87 22.94
CA ASP A 283 -8.51 0.52 23.12
C ASP A 283 -9.66 0.82 22.12
N GLU A 284 -10.78 1.38 22.60
CA GLU A 284 -11.95 1.67 21.74
C GLU A 284 -11.70 2.85 20.77
N SER A 285 -10.72 3.69 21.02
CA SER A 285 -10.45 4.87 20.19
C SER A 285 -9.68 4.48 18.92
N PRO A 286 -10.22 4.75 17.70
CA PRO A 286 -9.40 4.78 16.51
C PRO A 286 -8.29 5.81 16.76
N ALA A 287 -7.04 5.44 16.50
CA ALA A 287 -5.92 6.37 16.69
C ALA A 287 -6.17 7.61 15.83
N ALA A 288 -6.40 8.74 16.46
CA ALA A 288 -6.49 10.02 15.78
C ALA A 288 -5.28 10.15 14.84
N GLU A 289 -5.51 10.63 13.63
CA GLU A 289 -4.43 10.85 12.68
C GLU A 289 -3.48 11.89 13.29
N PRO A 290 -2.19 11.58 13.48
CA PRO A 290 -1.26 12.60 13.95
C PRO A 290 -1.24 13.73 12.91
N PRO A 291 -1.12 14.99 13.32
CA PRO A 291 -0.97 16.11 12.39
C PRO A 291 0.22 15.79 11.46
N ARG A 292 0.05 16.04 10.15
CA ARG A 292 1.11 15.79 9.16
C ARG A 292 2.39 16.51 9.59
N PRO A 293 3.56 15.86 9.53
CA PRO A 293 4.83 16.54 9.73
C PRO A 293 4.96 17.63 8.65
N GLY A 294 4.89 18.88 9.00
CA GLY A 294 4.89 20.03 8.07
C GLY A 294 3.73 21.00 8.27
N ALA A 295 2.57 20.57 8.72
CA ALA A 295 1.43 21.46 9.00
C ALA A 295 1.68 22.47 10.15
N ILE A 296 2.75 22.28 10.92
CA ILE A 296 3.08 23.11 12.07
C ILE A 296 3.81 24.42 11.67
N GLN A 297 4.39 24.51 10.48
CA GLN A 297 5.15 25.70 10.06
C GLN A 297 4.30 26.83 9.47
N SER A 298 3.07 26.57 9.00
CA SER A 298 2.25 27.62 8.37
C SER A 298 1.44 28.48 9.36
N ARG A 299 1.39 28.15 10.68
CA ARG A 299 0.66 28.93 11.71
C ARG A 299 1.51 29.90 12.53
N ARG A 300 2.81 30.06 12.21
CA ARG A 300 3.70 31.01 12.92
C ARG A 300 4.11 32.26 12.13
N SER A 301 3.47 32.50 10.99
CA SER A 301 3.70 33.71 10.18
C SER A 301 2.39 34.37 9.72
N GLN A 302 1.50 34.61 10.71
CA GLN A 302 0.43 35.63 10.61
C GLN A 302 0.35 36.37 11.92
#